data_400bb34852dc31820ed41fc6a0b66621
#
_entry.id   400bb34852dc31820ed41fc6a0b66621
#
_cell.length_a   1.000
_cell.length_b   1.000
_cell.length_c   1.000
_cell.angle_alpha   90.00
_cell.angle_beta   90.00
_cell.angle_gamma   90.00
#
_symmetry.space_group_name_H-M   'P 1'
#
loop_
_entity.id
_entity.type
_entity.pdbx_description
1 polymer ?
#
loop_
_entity_poly.entity_id
_entity_poly.type
_entity_poly.pdbx_seq_one_letter_code
_entity_poly.pdbx_strand_id
1 'polypeptide(L)'
;VRTTRIARLWPGLLSGAAAGAAGTTALDVITYLDIAVRGRPTSTTPERTVEAMSRLFGLTVPGTSDVLANRLLGLGALTGYAAGIGMGVLLGLAYALGWRPGLLVATLVATAIALFGTNGPMTVLGVTDPRTWGVAGWISDLIPHLGYGVVTALMLHRLYRSWDR
;
A
#
# COMPACT_ATOMS: atom_id res chain seq x y z
N VAL A 1 2.28 -33.65 -7.60
CA VAL A 1 2.74 -32.31 -8.04
C VAL A 1 1.70 -31.21 -7.80
N ARG A 2 0.38 -31.48 -7.93
CA ARG A 2 -0.70 -30.48 -7.69
C ARG A 2 -0.93 -30.17 -6.20
N THR A 3 -0.86 -31.15 -5.33
CA THR A 3 -1.05 -31.00 -3.87
C THR A 3 0.00 -30.12 -3.21
N THR A 4 1.24 -30.15 -3.70
CA THR A 4 2.34 -29.32 -3.18
C THR A 4 2.22 -27.82 -3.54
N ARG A 5 1.60 -27.48 -4.68
CA ARG A 5 1.37 -26.05 -5.05
C ARG A 5 0.30 -25.40 -4.18
N ILE A 6 -0.82 -26.09 -3.95
CA ILE A 6 -1.92 -25.56 -3.12
C ILE A 6 -1.45 -25.40 -1.66
N ALA A 7 -0.65 -26.33 -1.14
CA ALA A 7 -0.09 -26.22 0.20
C ALA A 7 0.81 -24.98 0.41
N ARG A 8 1.40 -24.44 -0.65
CA ARG A 8 2.24 -23.22 -0.59
C ARG A 8 1.44 -21.91 -0.68
N LEU A 9 0.19 -21.95 -1.13
CA LEU A 9 -0.62 -20.71 -1.29
C LEU A 9 -0.96 -20.08 0.06
N TRP A 10 -1.34 -20.89 1.05
CA TRP A 10 -1.69 -20.38 2.37
C TRP A 10 -0.53 -19.67 3.09
N PRO A 11 0.67 -20.28 3.17
CA PRO A 11 1.86 -19.56 3.59
C PRO A 11 2.15 -18.29 2.79
N GLY A 12 1.93 -18.33 1.47
CA GLY A 12 2.11 -17.17 0.60
C GLY A 12 1.20 -16.02 0.99
N LEU A 13 -0.08 -16.29 1.23
CA LEU A 13 -1.05 -15.30 1.70
C LEU A 13 -0.61 -14.66 3.02
N LEU A 14 -0.27 -15.48 4.02
CA LEU A 14 0.13 -14.99 5.35
C LEU A 14 1.43 -14.20 5.32
N SER A 15 2.45 -14.72 4.61
CA SER A 15 3.73 -14.02 4.46
C SER A 15 3.56 -12.71 3.69
N GLY A 16 2.72 -12.71 2.66
CA GLY A 16 2.38 -11.53 1.90
C GLY A 16 1.64 -10.49 2.74
N ALA A 17 0.65 -10.90 3.53
CA ALA A 17 -0.09 -10.01 4.43
C ALA A 17 0.83 -9.39 5.48
N ALA A 18 1.70 -10.19 6.12
CA ALA A 18 2.67 -9.70 7.09
C ALA A 18 3.69 -8.73 6.46
N ALA A 19 4.20 -9.06 5.27
CA ALA A 19 5.14 -8.20 4.55
C ALA A 19 4.47 -6.90 4.10
N GLY A 20 3.23 -6.95 3.60
CA GLY A 20 2.46 -5.77 3.22
C GLY A 20 2.14 -4.86 4.41
N ALA A 21 1.77 -5.44 5.56
CA ALA A 21 1.56 -4.68 6.79
C ALA A 21 2.83 -3.96 7.25
N ALA A 22 3.98 -4.66 7.26
CA ALA A 22 5.27 -4.06 7.58
C ALA A 22 5.67 -2.96 6.58
N GLY A 23 5.43 -3.18 5.28
CA GLY A 23 5.65 -2.18 4.22
C GLY A 23 4.79 -0.95 4.42
N THR A 24 3.49 -1.10 4.72
CA THR A 24 2.58 0.01 5.00
C THR A 24 3.04 0.80 6.21
N THR A 25 3.45 0.12 7.29
CA THR A 25 4.03 0.78 8.46
C THR A 25 5.26 1.61 8.10
N ALA A 26 6.17 1.07 7.25
CA ALA A 26 7.34 1.82 6.81
C ALA A 26 6.96 3.05 5.97
N LEU A 27 5.98 2.93 5.08
CA LEU A 27 5.42 4.03 4.30
C LEU A 27 4.91 5.13 5.22
N ASP A 28 4.08 4.78 6.21
CA ASP A 28 3.50 5.73 7.16
C ASP A 28 4.57 6.42 8.00
N VAL A 29 5.55 5.66 8.53
CA VAL A 29 6.66 6.22 9.31
C VAL A 29 7.44 7.26 8.49
N ILE A 30 7.79 6.94 7.24
CA ILE A 30 8.49 7.86 6.34
C ILE A 30 7.62 9.10 6.05
N THR A 31 6.33 8.91 5.79
CA THR A 31 5.37 10.00 5.55
C THR A 31 5.28 10.94 6.75
N TYR A 32 5.12 10.38 7.96
CA TYR A 32 5.02 11.20 9.17
C TYR A 32 6.34 11.88 9.55
N LEU A 33 7.48 11.25 9.29
CA LEU A 33 8.80 11.89 9.44
C LEU A 33 8.93 13.08 8.48
N ASP A 34 8.53 12.91 7.22
CA ASP A 34 8.54 14.00 6.23
C ASP A 34 7.62 15.16 6.65
N ILE A 35 6.42 14.86 7.18
CA ILE A 35 5.52 15.88 7.74
C ILE A 35 6.17 16.60 8.91
N ALA A 36 6.76 15.87 9.84
CA ALA A 36 7.39 16.43 11.04
C ALA A 36 8.60 17.32 10.72
N VAL A 37 9.46 16.87 9.79
CA VAL A 37 10.69 17.61 9.42
C VAL A 37 10.37 18.85 8.59
N ARG A 38 9.45 18.75 7.63
CA ARG A 38 9.10 19.87 6.73
C ARG A 38 7.98 20.75 7.24
N GLY A 39 7.28 20.37 8.30
CA GLY A 39 6.14 21.13 8.84
C GLY A 39 4.98 21.25 7.86
N ARG A 40 4.87 20.34 6.87
CA ARG A 40 3.79 20.37 5.89
C ARG A 40 2.49 19.78 6.43
N PRO A 41 1.33 20.16 5.91
CA PRO A 41 0.07 19.53 6.29
C PRO A 41 0.03 18.07 5.84
N THR A 42 -0.85 17.28 6.48
CA THR A 42 -1.21 15.95 6.03
C THR A 42 -1.96 16.00 4.69
N SER A 43 -1.89 14.92 3.93
CA SER A 43 -2.70 14.77 2.72
C SER A 43 -4.15 14.47 3.09
N THR A 44 -5.10 15.07 2.41
CA THR A 44 -6.53 14.74 2.49
C THR A 44 -6.95 13.75 1.38
N THR A 45 -5.99 13.23 0.63
CA THR A 45 -6.25 12.30 -0.47
C THR A 45 -6.94 11.01 0.00
N PRO A 46 -6.58 10.38 1.15
CA PRO A 46 -7.28 9.20 1.64
C PRO A 46 -8.77 9.44 1.89
N GLU A 47 -9.13 10.55 2.55
CA GLU A 47 -10.50 10.93 2.86
C GLU A 47 -11.30 11.18 1.57
N ARG A 48 -10.73 11.92 0.64
CA ARG A 48 -11.33 12.20 -0.68
C ARG A 48 -11.51 10.91 -1.49
N THR A 49 -10.62 9.94 -1.34
CA THR A 49 -10.75 8.63 -1.99
C THR A 49 -11.96 7.87 -1.45
N VAL A 50 -12.13 7.84 -0.13
CA VAL A 50 -13.32 7.24 0.51
C VAL A 50 -14.61 7.91 0.02
N GLU A 51 -14.65 9.24 -0.04
CA GLU A 51 -15.82 9.96 -0.55
C GLU A 51 -16.11 9.63 -2.02
N ALA A 52 -15.07 9.59 -2.86
CA ALA A 52 -15.23 9.28 -4.27
C ALA A 52 -15.73 7.83 -4.48
N MET A 53 -15.17 6.87 -3.74
CA MET A 53 -15.62 5.48 -3.75
C MET A 53 -17.06 5.36 -3.24
N SER A 54 -17.41 6.01 -2.15
CA SER A 54 -18.77 6.00 -1.61
C SER A 54 -19.77 6.49 -2.64
N ARG A 55 -19.48 7.63 -3.30
CA ARG A 55 -20.33 8.16 -4.39
C ARG A 55 -20.48 7.16 -5.54
N LEU A 56 -19.39 6.49 -5.94
CA LEU A 56 -19.40 5.51 -7.03
C LEU A 56 -20.37 4.35 -6.74
N PHE A 57 -20.45 3.91 -5.49
CA PHE A 57 -21.35 2.84 -5.05
C PHE A 57 -22.71 3.32 -4.57
N GLY A 58 -23.05 4.59 -4.72
CA GLY A 58 -24.31 5.15 -4.24
C GLY A 58 -24.44 5.15 -2.72
N LEU A 59 -23.30 5.08 -2.01
CA LEU A 59 -23.26 5.09 -0.55
C LEU A 59 -22.97 6.51 -0.03
N THR A 60 -23.43 6.79 1.18
CA THR A 60 -23.09 8.02 1.90
C THR A 60 -22.44 7.68 3.22
N VAL A 61 -21.31 8.35 3.52
CA VAL A 61 -20.74 8.27 4.88
C VAL A 61 -21.60 9.14 5.78
N PRO A 62 -22.28 8.56 6.80
CA PRO A 62 -23.19 9.32 7.63
C PRO A 62 -22.43 10.28 8.56
N GLY A 63 -23.10 11.38 8.95
CA GLY A 63 -22.57 12.38 9.88
C GLY A 63 -22.49 13.77 9.28
N THR A 64 -22.33 14.75 10.14
CA THR A 64 -22.16 16.17 9.78
C THR A 64 -20.88 16.71 10.39
N SER A 65 -20.30 17.73 9.79
CA SER A 65 -19.09 18.43 10.31
C SER A 65 -18.00 17.45 10.80
N ASP A 66 -17.62 17.56 12.04
CA ASP A 66 -16.51 16.82 12.67
C ASP A 66 -16.73 15.31 12.70
N VAL A 67 -17.99 14.87 12.85
CA VAL A 67 -18.29 13.42 12.84
C VAL A 67 -18.00 12.82 11.48
N LEU A 68 -18.37 13.50 10.41
CA LEU A 68 -18.07 13.09 9.04
C LEU A 68 -16.56 13.10 8.80
N ALA A 69 -15.88 14.19 9.15
CA ALA A 69 -14.43 14.33 8.98
C ALA A 69 -13.67 13.20 9.70
N ASN A 70 -14.02 12.90 10.96
CA ASN A 70 -13.39 11.83 11.73
C ASN A 70 -13.65 10.44 11.12
N ARG A 71 -14.85 10.20 10.57
CA ARG A 71 -15.16 8.95 9.87
C ARG A 71 -14.35 8.80 8.58
N LEU A 72 -14.26 9.86 7.79
CA LEU A 72 -13.47 9.87 6.56
C LEU A 72 -11.99 9.64 6.84
N LEU A 73 -11.44 10.28 7.88
CA LEU A 73 -10.06 10.05 8.33
C LEU A 73 -9.82 8.58 8.69
N GLY A 74 -10.70 8.01 9.54
CA GLY A 74 -10.56 6.61 9.95
C GLY A 74 -10.71 5.63 8.77
N LEU A 75 -11.72 5.83 7.92
CA LEU A 75 -11.94 5.00 6.72
C LEU A 75 -10.81 5.16 5.72
N GLY A 76 -10.28 6.37 5.54
CA GLY A 76 -9.13 6.64 4.68
C GLY A 76 -7.89 5.86 5.13
N ALA A 77 -7.57 5.90 6.43
CA ALA A 77 -6.47 5.13 7.00
C ALA A 77 -6.66 3.62 6.80
N LEU A 78 -7.85 3.09 7.12
CA LEU A 78 -8.17 1.66 6.95
C LEU A 78 -8.08 1.22 5.50
N THR A 79 -8.52 2.06 4.56
CA THR A 79 -8.42 1.77 3.11
C THR A 79 -6.95 1.71 2.68
N GLY A 80 -6.10 2.61 3.18
CA GLY A 80 -4.66 2.59 2.95
C GLY A 80 -4.01 1.30 3.44
N TYR A 81 -4.31 0.89 4.67
CA TYR A 81 -3.83 -0.40 5.22
C TYR A 81 -4.35 -1.59 4.42
N ALA A 82 -5.62 -1.62 4.06
CA ALA A 82 -6.20 -2.70 3.25
C ALA A 82 -5.52 -2.81 1.88
N ALA A 83 -5.24 -1.68 1.22
CA ALA A 83 -4.54 -1.63 -0.05
C ALA A 83 -3.09 -2.15 0.09
N GLY A 84 -2.33 -1.65 1.05
CA GLY A 84 -0.94 -2.06 1.26
C GLY A 84 -0.81 -3.54 1.65
N ILE A 85 -1.67 -4.05 2.54
CA ILE A 85 -1.71 -5.48 2.87
C ILE A 85 -2.12 -6.31 1.65
N GLY A 86 -3.12 -5.87 0.89
CA GLY A 86 -3.58 -6.55 -0.32
C GLY A 86 -2.48 -6.67 -1.38
N MET A 87 -1.72 -5.62 -1.60
CA MET A 87 -0.56 -5.64 -2.52
C MET A 87 0.54 -6.59 -2.02
N GLY A 88 0.80 -6.60 -0.72
CA GLY A 88 1.69 -7.57 -0.09
C GLY A 88 1.23 -9.01 -0.30
N VAL A 89 -0.08 -9.28 -0.16
CA VAL A 89 -0.69 -10.59 -0.43
C VAL A 89 -0.48 -11.02 -1.88
N LEU A 90 -0.68 -10.12 -2.85
CA LEU A 90 -0.43 -10.42 -4.27
C LEU A 90 1.03 -10.81 -4.51
N LEU A 91 1.97 -10.09 -3.92
CA LEU A 91 3.40 -10.41 -3.99
C LEU A 91 3.72 -11.75 -3.32
N GLY A 92 3.15 -12.02 -2.14
CA GLY A 92 3.32 -13.29 -1.43
C GLY A 92 2.78 -14.48 -2.24
N LEU A 93 1.66 -14.31 -2.92
CA LEU A 93 1.13 -15.31 -3.87
C LEU A 93 2.06 -15.53 -5.05
N ALA A 94 2.62 -14.46 -5.64
CA ALA A 94 3.60 -14.58 -6.71
C ALA A 94 4.83 -15.40 -6.26
N TYR A 95 5.33 -15.16 -5.05
CA TYR A 95 6.41 -15.96 -4.45
C TYR A 95 5.99 -17.42 -4.24
N ALA A 96 4.78 -17.70 -3.76
CA ALA A 96 4.25 -19.06 -3.60
C ALA A 96 4.14 -19.81 -4.93
N LEU A 97 3.85 -19.08 -6.01
CA LEU A 97 3.79 -19.61 -7.38
C LEU A 97 5.17 -19.80 -8.02
N GLY A 98 6.24 -19.41 -7.33
CA GLY A 98 7.61 -19.64 -7.78
C GLY A 98 8.33 -18.40 -8.34
N TRP A 99 7.68 -17.22 -8.37
CA TRP A 99 8.35 -15.99 -8.74
C TRP A 99 9.23 -15.50 -7.59
N ARG A 100 10.55 -15.68 -7.69
CA ARG A 100 11.50 -15.35 -6.62
C ARG A 100 12.65 -14.51 -7.18
N PRO A 101 12.40 -13.24 -7.45
CA PRO A 101 13.41 -12.35 -8.00
C PRO A 101 14.49 -12.00 -6.97
N GLY A 102 15.63 -11.47 -7.43
CA GLY A 102 16.59 -10.84 -6.54
C GLY A 102 16.00 -9.66 -5.79
N LEU A 103 16.60 -9.29 -4.66
CA LEU A 103 16.06 -8.27 -3.74
C LEU A 103 15.78 -6.93 -4.44
N LEU A 104 16.67 -6.49 -5.33
CA LEU A 104 16.49 -5.23 -6.07
C LEU A 104 15.21 -5.27 -6.92
N VAL A 105 15.03 -6.34 -7.70
CA VAL A 105 13.85 -6.49 -8.57
C VAL A 105 12.57 -6.59 -7.71
N ALA A 106 12.62 -7.34 -6.61
CA ALA A 106 11.50 -7.44 -5.67
C ALA A 106 11.13 -6.06 -5.10
N THR A 107 12.11 -5.26 -4.69
CA THR A 107 11.91 -3.90 -4.19
C THR A 107 11.27 -3.01 -5.25
N LEU A 108 11.82 -2.97 -6.46
CA LEU A 108 11.29 -2.13 -7.53
C LEU A 108 9.86 -2.51 -7.92
N VAL A 109 9.57 -3.81 -8.00
CA VAL A 109 8.22 -4.29 -8.29
C VAL A 109 7.25 -3.99 -7.16
N ALA A 110 7.64 -4.20 -5.90
CA ALA A 110 6.80 -3.85 -4.75
C ALA A 110 6.51 -2.34 -4.68
N THR A 111 7.53 -1.51 -4.92
CA THR A 111 7.36 -0.04 -5.02
C THR A 111 6.40 0.33 -6.14
N ALA A 112 6.58 -0.21 -7.33
CA ALA A 112 5.74 0.08 -8.49
C ALA A 112 4.28 -0.35 -8.25
N ILE A 113 4.06 -1.56 -7.72
CA ILE A 113 2.71 -2.05 -7.41
C ILE A 113 2.03 -1.14 -6.38
N ALA A 114 2.75 -0.73 -5.33
CA ALA A 114 2.20 0.18 -4.33
C ALA A 114 1.88 1.56 -4.93
N LEU A 115 2.82 2.14 -5.67
CA LEU A 115 2.69 3.45 -6.29
C LEU A 115 1.53 3.51 -7.30
N PHE A 116 1.48 2.55 -8.23
CA PHE A 116 0.43 2.51 -9.25
C PHE A 116 -0.89 1.97 -8.70
N GLY A 117 -0.85 1.06 -7.74
CA GLY A 117 -2.04 0.48 -7.11
C GLY A 117 -2.79 1.48 -6.22
N THR A 118 -2.14 2.51 -5.73
CA THR A 118 -2.78 3.62 -4.99
C THR A 118 -3.09 4.80 -5.92
N ASN A 119 -2.10 5.36 -6.60
CA ASN A 119 -2.28 6.55 -7.43
C ASN A 119 -3.14 6.31 -8.68
N GLY A 120 -3.11 5.10 -9.25
CA GLY A 120 -3.93 4.75 -10.41
C GLY A 120 -5.43 4.89 -10.14
N PRO A 121 -6.00 4.15 -9.17
CA PRO A 121 -7.40 4.29 -8.79
C PRO A 121 -7.77 5.73 -8.36
N MET A 122 -6.93 6.41 -7.59
CA MET A 122 -7.16 7.78 -7.18
C MET A 122 -7.20 8.76 -8.35
N THR A 123 -6.37 8.53 -9.38
CA THR A 123 -6.39 9.32 -10.61
C THR A 123 -7.66 9.06 -11.40
N VAL A 124 -8.08 7.81 -11.57
CA VAL A 124 -9.33 7.43 -12.25
C VAL A 124 -10.56 8.03 -11.54
N LEU A 125 -10.54 8.06 -10.22
CA LEU A 125 -11.60 8.68 -9.40
C LEU A 125 -11.55 10.21 -9.40
N GLY A 126 -10.58 10.85 -10.06
CA GLY A 126 -10.42 12.30 -10.07
C GLY A 126 -10.00 12.89 -8.72
N VAL A 127 -9.46 12.06 -7.82
CA VAL A 127 -9.01 12.50 -6.49
C VAL A 127 -7.66 13.20 -6.56
N THR A 128 -6.76 12.72 -7.43
CA THR A 128 -5.44 13.29 -7.67
C THR A 128 -5.10 13.29 -9.17
N ASP A 129 -4.20 14.16 -9.56
CA ASP A 129 -3.61 14.17 -10.91
C ASP A 129 -2.09 14.29 -10.80
N PRO A 130 -1.34 13.18 -10.93
CA PRO A 130 0.12 13.19 -10.84
C PRO A 130 0.81 14.12 -11.85
N ARG A 131 0.15 14.47 -12.96
CA ARG A 131 0.70 15.39 -13.97
C ARG A 131 0.80 16.82 -13.46
N THR A 132 0.04 17.16 -12.42
CA THR A 132 0.04 18.49 -11.81
C THR A 132 0.98 18.59 -10.61
N TRP A 133 1.61 17.49 -10.21
CA TRP A 133 2.49 17.48 -9.05
C TRP A 133 3.83 18.17 -9.35
N GLY A 134 4.24 19.08 -8.48
CA GLY A 134 5.60 19.61 -8.48
C GLY A 134 6.61 18.59 -7.93
N VAL A 135 7.89 18.91 -8.01
CA VAL A 135 8.99 18.04 -7.52
C VAL A 135 8.78 17.62 -6.06
N ALA A 136 8.35 18.54 -5.20
CA ALA A 136 8.10 18.23 -3.78
C ALA A 136 6.96 17.22 -3.61
N GLY A 137 5.92 17.27 -4.43
CA GLY A 137 4.82 16.29 -4.45
C GLY A 137 5.31 14.90 -4.82
N TRP A 138 6.08 14.80 -5.91
CA TRP A 138 6.68 13.54 -6.34
C TRP A 138 7.62 12.93 -5.30
N ILE A 139 8.46 13.73 -4.65
CA ILE A 139 9.34 13.26 -3.58
C ILE A 139 8.52 12.74 -2.40
N SER A 140 7.49 13.48 -1.98
CA SER A 140 6.63 13.10 -0.84
C SER A 140 5.79 11.84 -1.10
N ASP A 141 5.61 11.44 -2.34
CA ASP A 141 4.91 10.22 -2.72
C ASP A 141 5.89 9.06 -2.97
N LEU A 142 6.92 9.29 -3.79
CA LEU A 142 7.85 8.23 -4.21
C LEU A 142 8.69 7.67 -3.06
N ILE A 143 9.18 8.52 -2.15
CA ILE A 143 10.06 8.07 -1.07
C ILE A 143 9.34 7.14 -0.08
N PRO A 144 8.13 7.46 0.42
CA PRO A 144 7.37 6.52 1.24
C PRO A 144 7.05 5.20 0.53
N HIS A 145 6.67 5.25 -0.75
CA HIS A 145 6.39 4.05 -1.54
C HIS A 145 7.65 3.19 -1.76
N LEU A 146 8.82 3.81 -1.92
CA LEU A 146 10.10 3.08 -1.94
C LEU A 146 10.37 2.40 -0.59
N GLY A 147 10.08 3.07 0.52
CA GLY A 147 10.15 2.48 1.85
C GLY A 147 9.25 1.24 2.00
N TYR A 148 8.01 1.34 1.52
CA TYR A 148 7.12 0.18 1.41
C TYR A 148 7.77 -0.95 0.62
N GLY A 149 8.30 -0.65 -0.57
CA GLY A 149 8.91 -1.65 -1.45
C GLY A 149 10.10 -2.36 -0.83
N VAL A 150 11.01 -1.61 -0.20
CA VAL A 150 12.20 -2.15 0.49
C VAL A 150 11.79 -3.10 1.60
N VAL A 151 10.91 -2.66 2.50
CA VAL A 151 10.52 -3.44 3.69
C VAL A 151 9.72 -4.68 3.28
N THR A 152 8.76 -4.54 2.35
CA THR A 152 7.98 -5.68 1.84
C THR A 152 8.88 -6.73 1.18
N ALA A 153 9.82 -6.30 0.33
CA ALA A 153 10.74 -7.21 -0.34
C ALA A 153 11.68 -7.93 0.65
N LEU A 154 12.23 -7.21 1.62
CA LEU A 154 13.08 -7.80 2.67
C LEU A 154 12.32 -8.83 3.51
N MET A 155 11.10 -8.52 3.92
CA MET A 155 10.24 -9.42 4.69
C MET A 155 9.92 -10.69 3.90
N LEU A 156 9.48 -10.57 2.65
CA LEU A 156 9.21 -11.71 1.78
C LEU A 156 10.46 -12.59 1.60
N HIS A 157 11.62 -11.98 1.31
CA HIS A 157 12.87 -12.71 1.17
C HIS A 157 13.24 -13.50 2.43
N ARG A 158 13.07 -12.92 3.62
CA ARG A 158 13.37 -13.58 4.89
C ARG A 158 12.40 -14.70 5.19
N LEU A 159 11.10 -14.45 5.06
CA LEU A 159 10.05 -15.42 5.36
C LEU A 159 10.16 -16.64 4.43
N TYR A 160 10.39 -16.44 3.13
CA TYR A 160 10.51 -17.57 2.19
C TYR A 160 11.82 -18.35 2.35
N ARG A 161 12.94 -17.73 2.74
CA ARG A 161 14.16 -18.47 3.07
C ARG A 161 14.01 -19.37 4.31
N SER A 162 13.16 -19.01 5.25
CA SER A 162 12.89 -19.84 6.44
C SER A 162 12.02 -21.06 6.13
N TRP A 163 11.25 -21.02 5.05
CA TRP A 163 10.34 -22.10 4.64
C TRP A 163 10.98 -23.11 3.69
N ASP A 164 12.06 -22.72 3.03
CA ASP A 164 12.82 -23.62 2.14
C ASP A 164 13.90 -24.43 2.91
N ARG A 165 14.03 -24.23 4.23
CA ARG A 165 14.89 -25.01 5.13
C ARG A 165 14.09 -26.09 5.83
#